data_8efafc605d7c511641c234f78463b026
#
_entry.id   8efafc605d7c511641c234f78463b026
#
_cell.length_a   1.000
_cell.length_b   1.000
_cell.length_c   1.000
_cell.angle_alpha   90.00
_cell.angle_beta   90.00
_cell.angle_gamma   90.00
#
_symmetry.space_group_name_H-M   'P 1'
#
loop_
_entity.id
_entity.type
_entity.pdbx_description
1 polymer ?
#
loop_
_entity_poly.entity_id
_entity_poly.type
_entity_poly.pdbx_seq_one_letter_code
_entity_poly.pdbx_strand_id
1 'polypeptide(L)'
;MRPLFREDTPIQRYRVGARWIRVKRDDQYAAPPAPPLGKLRGAMALLETLYLRGVRLVGCWDTRVSALGQGIAVCCRHFPGMRAIVAFPKREVDGVPVAIARAESLGAEILPVVAARITISFAEARREVERRNGVMLPFGLECPEAVASVARAAATVPAEFTKGGTVVVSAGSGVTLAGLVRGLVGRPAVFIGVSSGRSVESIGRCLARHGSARSRGIRLIPASEEYSVPIEIDCPFPSHPNYDRKAWRYAVEHASSLPSPLFFWNVGA
;
A
#
# COMPACT_ATOMS: atom_id res chain seq x y z
N MET A 1 -25.08 -9.99 -4.19
CA MET A 1 -23.98 -9.09 -4.63
C MET A 1 -22.81 -9.25 -3.67
N ARG A 2 -21.58 -9.44 -4.16
CA ARG A 2 -20.41 -9.47 -3.25
C ARG A 2 -20.15 -8.05 -2.74
N PRO A 3 -19.81 -7.86 -1.44
CA PRO A 3 -19.48 -6.54 -0.93
C PRO A 3 -18.28 -5.97 -1.68
N LEU A 4 -18.27 -4.65 -1.92
CA LEU A 4 -17.18 -3.97 -2.61
C LEU A 4 -15.86 -4.07 -1.84
N PHE A 5 -15.92 -4.06 -0.51
CA PHE A 5 -14.76 -4.20 0.38
C PHE A 5 -14.89 -5.45 1.25
N ARG A 6 -13.77 -6.14 1.45
CA ARG A 6 -13.69 -7.41 2.14
C ARG A 6 -12.67 -7.33 3.28
N GLU A 7 -13.15 -7.29 4.52
CA GLU A 7 -12.27 -7.21 5.69
C GLU A 7 -11.38 -8.45 5.84
N ASP A 8 -11.95 -9.63 5.65
CA ASP A 8 -11.22 -10.89 5.73
C ASP A 8 -10.76 -11.36 4.34
N THR A 9 -9.55 -10.98 3.98
CA THR A 9 -8.90 -11.42 2.74
C THR A 9 -8.27 -12.81 2.92
N PRO A 10 -8.29 -13.68 1.88
CA PRO A 10 -7.85 -15.06 2.03
C PRO A 10 -6.35 -15.19 2.27
N ILE A 11 -5.98 -16.29 2.95
CA ILE A 11 -4.60 -16.76 3.05
C ILE A 11 -4.47 -18.00 2.19
N GLN A 12 -3.57 -17.96 1.21
CA GLN A 12 -3.31 -19.05 0.27
C GLN A 12 -1.92 -19.60 0.50
N ARG A 13 -1.66 -20.83 0.05
CA ARG A 13 -0.40 -21.51 0.23
C ARG A 13 0.21 -21.87 -1.12
N TYR A 14 1.46 -21.48 -1.32
CA TYR A 14 2.19 -21.72 -2.56
C TYR A 14 3.50 -22.43 -2.30
N ARG A 15 3.87 -23.35 -3.19
CA ARG A 15 5.13 -24.08 -3.09
C ARG A 15 6.23 -23.33 -3.82
N VAL A 16 7.37 -23.16 -3.14
CA VAL A 16 8.59 -22.54 -3.68
C VAL A 16 9.74 -23.51 -3.38
N GLY A 17 10.20 -24.25 -4.38
CA GLY A 17 11.14 -25.34 -4.19
C GLY A 17 10.61 -26.39 -3.20
N ALA A 18 11.36 -26.67 -2.16
CA ALA A 18 10.95 -27.59 -1.08
C ALA A 18 10.09 -26.91 0.01
N ARG A 19 9.89 -25.60 -0.05
CA ARG A 19 9.20 -24.84 1.00
C ARG A 19 7.79 -24.41 0.62
N TRP A 20 6.98 -24.15 1.64
CA TRP A 20 5.66 -23.53 1.51
C TRP A 20 5.70 -22.11 2.02
N ILE A 21 5.18 -21.18 1.21
CA ILE A 21 4.95 -19.78 1.58
C ILE A 21 3.44 -19.58 1.72
N ARG A 22 3.01 -19.04 2.85
CA ARG A 22 1.62 -18.57 3.02
C ARG A 22 1.53 -17.12 2.57
N VAL A 23 0.53 -16.83 1.76
CA VAL A 23 0.34 -15.50 1.17
C VAL A 23 -1.00 -14.94 1.61
N LYS A 24 -0.99 -13.83 2.34
CA LYS A 24 -2.18 -13.01 2.57
C LYS A 24 -2.50 -12.25 1.30
N ARG A 25 -3.65 -12.52 0.72
CA ARG A 25 -4.13 -11.92 -0.52
C ARG A 25 -4.85 -10.61 -0.23
N ASP A 26 -4.11 -9.64 0.35
CA ASP A 26 -4.68 -8.35 0.72
C ASP A 26 -5.01 -7.48 -0.52
N ASP A 27 -4.45 -7.81 -1.67
CA ASP A 27 -4.89 -7.34 -2.98
C ASP A 27 -6.39 -7.60 -3.25
N GLN A 28 -7.00 -8.59 -2.59
CA GLN A 28 -8.42 -8.92 -2.71
C GLN A 28 -9.31 -8.17 -1.70
N TYR A 29 -8.80 -7.13 -1.04
CA TYR A 29 -9.58 -6.30 -0.12
C TYR A 29 -10.75 -5.61 -0.84
N ALA A 30 -10.52 -5.12 -2.05
CA ALA A 30 -11.56 -4.47 -2.85
C ALA A 30 -11.87 -5.26 -4.12
N ALA A 31 -13.15 -5.28 -4.49
CA ALA A 31 -13.64 -5.86 -5.74
C ALA A 31 -13.70 -4.80 -6.86
N PRO A 32 -13.68 -5.19 -8.14
CA PRO A 32 -13.94 -4.26 -9.24
C PRO A 32 -15.23 -3.46 -9.02
N PRO A 33 -15.24 -2.16 -9.39
CA PRO A 33 -14.27 -1.45 -10.19
C PRO A 33 -13.06 -0.88 -9.43
N ALA A 34 -12.92 -1.14 -8.13
CA ALA A 34 -11.73 -0.75 -7.39
C ALA A 34 -10.50 -1.54 -7.85
N PRO A 35 -9.30 -0.93 -7.82
CA PRO A 35 -8.10 -1.66 -8.11
C PRO A 35 -7.81 -2.70 -7.01
N PRO A 36 -7.14 -3.83 -7.35
CA PRO A 36 -6.77 -4.85 -6.38
C PRO A 36 -5.62 -4.34 -5.49
N LEU A 37 -5.97 -3.59 -4.46
CA LEU A 37 -5.02 -2.85 -3.62
C LEU A 37 -5.42 -2.89 -2.14
N GLY A 38 -4.68 -3.62 -1.31
CA GLY A 38 -4.91 -3.73 0.14
C GLY A 38 -4.77 -2.42 0.91
N LYS A 39 -4.04 -1.43 0.37
CA LYS A 39 -3.98 -0.09 0.96
C LYS A 39 -5.34 0.60 1.06
N LEU A 40 -6.33 0.16 0.29
CA LEU A 40 -7.67 0.75 0.35
C LEU A 40 -8.37 0.53 1.68
N ARG A 41 -7.97 -0.48 2.49
CA ARG A 41 -8.46 -0.62 3.87
C ARG A 41 -8.05 0.59 4.74
N GLY A 42 -6.84 1.09 4.55
CA GLY A 42 -6.36 2.31 5.21
C GLY A 42 -7.02 3.57 4.66
N ALA A 43 -7.25 3.61 3.36
CA ALA A 43 -7.98 4.71 2.72
C ALA A 43 -9.42 4.81 3.25
N MET A 44 -10.15 3.70 3.31
CA MET A 44 -11.52 3.66 3.85
C MET A 44 -11.57 4.18 5.29
N ALA A 45 -10.68 3.71 6.17
CA ALA A 45 -10.64 4.15 7.57
C ALA A 45 -10.35 5.66 7.70
N LEU A 46 -9.43 6.19 6.88
CA LEU A 46 -9.13 7.62 6.88
C LEU A 46 -10.29 8.45 6.30
N LEU A 47 -10.88 8.02 5.19
CA LEU A 47 -11.99 8.72 4.56
C LEU A 47 -13.23 8.76 5.45
N GLU A 48 -13.53 7.68 6.17
CA GLU A 48 -14.59 7.63 7.17
C GLU A 48 -14.36 8.69 8.26
N THR A 49 -13.14 8.73 8.81
CA THR A 49 -12.77 9.74 9.81
C THR A 49 -12.95 11.17 9.28
N LEU A 50 -12.52 11.43 8.06
CA LEU A 50 -12.67 12.75 7.42
C LEU A 50 -14.14 13.09 7.12
N TYR A 51 -14.91 12.10 6.65
CA TYR A 51 -16.33 12.26 6.37
C TYR A 51 -17.13 12.66 7.61
N LEU A 52 -16.88 11.98 8.73
CA LEU A 52 -17.50 12.29 10.03
C LEU A 52 -17.13 13.69 10.55
N ARG A 53 -15.98 14.22 10.13
CA ARG A 53 -15.57 15.61 10.41
C ARG A 53 -16.12 16.63 9.41
N GLY A 54 -17.02 16.24 8.52
CA GLY A 54 -17.66 17.14 7.55
C GLY A 54 -16.86 17.34 6.25
N VAL A 55 -15.71 16.70 6.05
CA VAL A 55 -14.93 16.80 4.81
C VAL A 55 -15.69 16.15 3.66
N ARG A 56 -15.77 16.85 2.54
CA ARG A 56 -16.45 16.37 1.32
C ARG A 56 -15.56 16.40 0.07
N LEU A 57 -14.36 16.94 0.18
CA LEU A 57 -13.38 16.99 -0.90
C LEU A 57 -12.04 16.52 -0.36
N VAL A 58 -11.46 15.50 -0.99
CA VAL A 58 -10.13 15.00 -0.65
C VAL A 58 -9.23 15.01 -1.86
N GLY A 59 -7.96 15.36 -1.65
CA GLY A 59 -6.91 15.21 -2.66
C GLY A 59 -6.03 14.01 -2.35
N CYS A 60 -5.59 13.29 -3.36
CA CYS A 60 -4.51 12.33 -3.20
C CYS A 60 -3.43 12.54 -4.25
N TRP A 61 -2.19 12.24 -3.87
CA TRP A 61 -1.07 12.21 -4.80
C TRP A 61 -0.95 10.82 -5.39
N ASP A 62 -0.85 10.75 -6.70
CA ASP A 62 -0.59 9.48 -7.38
C ASP A 62 0.63 9.58 -8.29
N THR A 63 1.11 8.44 -8.74
CA THR A 63 2.23 8.31 -9.66
C THR A 63 1.77 7.64 -10.94
N ARG A 64 2.64 7.62 -11.95
CA ARG A 64 2.32 7.02 -13.27
C ARG A 64 2.00 5.52 -13.21
N VAL A 65 2.50 4.84 -12.19
CA VAL A 65 2.39 3.37 -12.04
C VAL A 65 1.56 2.93 -10.84
N SER A 66 1.10 3.87 -10.01
CA SER A 66 0.29 3.56 -8.83
C SER A 66 -1.20 3.52 -9.19
N ALA A 67 -1.95 2.73 -8.47
CA ALA A 67 -3.41 2.64 -8.59
C ALA A 67 -4.14 3.29 -7.41
N LEU A 68 -3.44 4.09 -6.59
CA LEU A 68 -4.03 4.68 -5.39
C LEU A 68 -5.15 5.65 -5.74
N GLY A 69 -4.95 6.51 -6.73
CA GLY A 69 -5.95 7.49 -7.17
C GLY A 69 -7.26 6.84 -7.62
N GLN A 70 -7.17 5.75 -8.37
CA GLN A 70 -8.34 4.94 -8.75
C GLN A 70 -9.07 4.43 -7.51
N GLY A 71 -8.31 3.90 -6.54
CA GLY A 71 -8.85 3.38 -5.31
C GLY A 71 -9.55 4.46 -4.47
N ILE A 72 -8.94 5.65 -4.33
CA ILE A 72 -9.54 6.79 -3.62
C ILE A 72 -10.84 7.24 -4.30
N ALA A 73 -10.87 7.32 -5.63
CA ALA A 73 -12.09 7.66 -6.37
C ALA A 73 -13.24 6.69 -6.05
N VAL A 74 -12.96 5.38 -6.02
CA VAL A 74 -13.97 4.37 -5.66
C VAL A 74 -14.37 4.46 -4.19
N CYS A 75 -13.41 4.63 -3.28
CA CYS A 75 -13.68 4.77 -1.85
C CYS A 75 -14.56 5.99 -1.55
N CYS A 76 -14.33 7.13 -2.21
CA CYS A 76 -15.15 8.32 -2.03
C CYS A 76 -16.63 8.10 -2.38
N ARG A 77 -16.95 7.26 -3.36
CA ARG A 77 -18.34 6.92 -3.71
C ARG A 77 -19.10 6.24 -2.57
N HIS A 78 -18.40 5.67 -1.61
CA HIS A 78 -18.99 5.05 -0.43
C HIS A 78 -19.54 6.09 0.57
N PHE A 79 -19.10 7.33 0.45
CA PHE A 79 -19.48 8.43 1.32
C PHE A 79 -20.31 9.47 0.53
N PRO A 80 -21.59 9.67 0.83
CA PRO A 80 -22.46 10.58 0.09
C PRO A 80 -21.87 12.01 -0.03
N GLY A 81 -21.76 12.53 -1.25
CA GLY A 81 -21.22 13.86 -1.54
C GLY A 81 -19.70 14.00 -1.42
N MET A 82 -18.96 12.95 -1.07
CA MET A 82 -17.50 13.02 -1.04
C MET A 82 -16.94 12.89 -2.46
N ARG A 83 -15.95 13.73 -2.80
CA ARG A 83 -15.29 13.77 -4.10
C ARG A 83 -13.78 13.65 -3.94
N ALA A 84 -13.12 13.12 -4.98
CA ALA A 84 -11.68 12.97 -5.04
C ALA A 84 -11.04 13.86 -6.08
N ILE A 85 -9.91 14.49 -5.74
CA ILE A 85 -8.95 15.08 -6.66
C ILE A 85 -7.73 14.18 -6.68
N VAL A 86 -7.30 13.72 -7.88
CA VAL A 86 -6.08 12.95 -8.07
C VAL A 86 -5.01 13.84 -8.69
N ALA A 87 -4.05 14.23 -7.87
CA ALA A 87 -2.91 15.01 -8.33
C ALA A 87 -1.77 14.09 -8.80
N PHE A 88 -1.13 14.43 -9.90
CA PHE A 88 -0.02 13.65 -10.45
C PHE A 88 1.00 14.55 -11.14
N PRO A 89 2.29 14.11 -11.25
CA PRO A 89 3.32 14.87 -11.95
C PRO A 89 3.11 14.78 -13.46
N LYS A 90 2.81 15.91 -14.11
CA LYS A 90 2.73 16.04 -15.55
C LYS A 90 4.08 16.48 -16.12
N ARG A 91 4.57 15.79 -17.14
CA ARG A 91 5.69 16.21 -17.98
C ARG A 91 5.15 16.65 -19.35
N GLU A 92 5.80 17.61 -19.99
CA GLU A 92 5.32 18.18 -21.27
C GLU A 92 5.17 17.15 -22.39
N VAL A 93 6.04 16.15 -22.42
CA VAL A 93 6.06 15.10 -23.47
C VAL A 93 5.18 13.89 -23.18
N ASP A 94 4.54 13.84 -22.03
CA ASP A 94 3.82 12.66 -21.58
C ASP A 94 2.31 12.82 -21.68
N GLY A 95 1.62 11.87 -22.28
CA GLY A 95 0.16 11.76 -22.18
C GLY A 95 -0.30 11.46 -20.75
N VAL A 96 -1.61 11.47 -20.52
CA VAL A 96 -2.21 11.09 -19.25
C VAL A 96 -1.92 9.60 -19.00
N PRO A 97 -1.30 9.22 -17.86
CA PRO A 97 -1.06 7.82 -17.55
C PRO A 97 -2.36 7.02 -17.43
N VAL A 98 -2.35 5.76 -17.87
CA VAL A 98 -3.55 4.89 -17.84
C VAL A 98 -4.18 4.82 -16.45
N ALA A 99 -3.37 4.79 -15.39
CA ALA A 99 -3.87 4.78 -14.02
C ALA A 99 -4.64 6.06 -13.67
N ILE A 100 -4.19 7.22 -14.15
CA ILE A 100 -4.84 8.51 -13.94
C ILE A 100 -6.13 8.61 -14.76
N ALA A 101 -6.10 8.21 -16.03
CA ALA A 101 -7.31 8.18 -16.87
C ALA A 101 -8.40 7.26 -16.29
N ARG A 102 -8.01 6.14 -15.67
CA ARG A 102 -8.96 5.27 -14.94
C ARG A 102 -9.53 5.94 -13.71
N ALA A 103 -8.73 6.70 -12.93
CA ALA A 103 -9.24 7.45 -11.79
C ALA A 103 -10.30 8.47 -12.23
N GLU A 104 -10.07 9.16 -13.36
CA GLU A 104 -11.01 10.09 -13.98
C GLU A 104 -12.31 9.40 -14.38
N SER A 105 -12.24 8.28 -15.08
CA SER A 105 -13.44 7.50 -15.47
C SER A 105 -14.23 6.98 -14.27
N LEU A 106 -13.59 6.88 -13.11
CA LEU A 106 -14.21 6.54 -11.83
C LEU A 106 -14.74 7.78 -11.06
N GLY A 107 -14.71 8.97 -11.68
CA GLY A 107 -15.30 10.18 -11.14
C GLY A 107 -14.36 11.04 -10.29
N ALA A 108 -13.05 10.79 -10.33
CA ALA A 108 -12.10 11.72 -9.74
C ALA A 108 -11.86 12.92 -10.67
N GLU A 109 -11.67 14.09 -10.08
CA GLU A 109 -11.10 15.23 -10.77
C GLU A 109 -9.59 15.04 -10.89
N ILE A 110 -9.02 15.34 -12.07
CA ILE A 110 -7.60 15.17 -12.32
C ILE A 110 -6.89 16.52 -12.22
N LEU A 111 -5.86 16.57 -11.36
CA LEU A 111 -5.03 17.74 -11.15
C LEU A 111 -3.60 17.48 -11.62
N PRO A 112 -3.25 17.87 -12.86
CA PRO A 112 -1.87 17.83 -13.32
C PRO A 112 -1.05 18.91 -12.60
N VAL A 113 0.10 18.52 -12.05
CA VAL A 113 1.04 19.41 -11.38
C VAL A 113 2.38 19.35 -12.12
N VAL A 114 3.06 20.47 -12.25
CA VAL A 114 4.37 20.51 -12.91
C VAL A 114 5.33 19.53 -12.21
N ALA A 115 5.98 18.69 -13.01
CA ALA A 115 6.91 17.70 -12.50
C ALA A 115 8.17 18.38 -11.93
N ALA A 116 8.36 18.27 -10.63
CA ALA A 116 9.50 18.76 -9.87
C ALA A 116 9.93 17.70 -8.84
N ARG A 117 10.76 18.10 -7.88
CA ARG A 117 11.00 17.25 -6.70
C ARG A 117 9.66 16.94 -6.03
N ILE A 118 9.45 15.70 -5.66
CA ILE A 118 8.16 15.21 -5.17
C ILE A 118 7.59 16.05 -4.00
N THR A 119 8.45 16.57 -3.14
CA THR A 119 8.06 17.45 -2.03
C THR A 119 7.47 18.77 -2.51
N ILE A 120 7.98 19.33 -3.61
CA ILE A 120 7.52 20.58 -4.21
C ILE A 120 6.18 20.34 -4.89
N SER A 121 6.11 19.36 -5.79
CA SER A 121 4.88 19.03 -6.51
C SER A 121 3.75 18.62 -5.56
N PHE A 122 4.04 17.85 -4.52
CA PHE A 122 3.07 17.49 -3.50
C PHE A 122 2.57 18.72 -2.71
N ALA A 123 3.46 19.65 -2.36
CA ALA A 123 3.07 20.88 -1.66
C ALA A 123 2.20 21.79 -2.53
N GLU A 124 2.46 21.84 -3.83
CA GLU A 124 1.62 22.57 -4.80
C GLU A 124 0.23 21.92 -4.91
N ALA A 125 0.17 20.62 -5.11
CA ALA A 125 -1.09 19.87 -5.14
C ALA A 125 -1.90 20.10 -3.86
N ARG A 126 -1.24 20.05 -2.69
CA ARG A 126 -1.90 20.29 -1.41
C ARG A 126 -2.48 21.67 -1.32
N ARG A 127 -1.74 22.72 -1.68
CA ARG A 127 -2.24 24.10 -1.69
C ARG A 127 -3.48 24.25 -2.56
N GLU A 128 -3.50 23.63 -3.73
CA GLU A 128 -4.65 23.70 -4.64
C GLU A 128 -5.88 22.98 -4.07
N VAL A 129 -5.71 21.81 -3.46
CA VAL A 129 -6.79 21.08 -2.80
C VAL A 129 -7.35 21.88 -1.60
N GLU A 130 -6.47 22.45 -0.76
CA GLU A 130 -6.84 23.26 0.41
C GLU A 130 -7.53 24.56 0.00
N ARG A 131 -7.11 25.21 -1.11
CA ARG A 131 -7.78 26.40 -1.67
C ARG A 131 -9.24 26.13 -2.05
N ARG A 132 -9.56 24.88 -2.36
CA ARG A 132 -10.93 24.41 -2.66
C ARG A 132 -11.66 23.86 -1.44
N ASN A 133 -11.20 24.16 -0.24
CA ASN A 133 -11.72 23.64 1.02
C ASN A 133 -11.68 22.11 1.12
N GLY A 134 -10.73 21.47 0.42
CA GLY A 134 -10.46 20.05 0.50
C GLY A 134 -9.35 19.71 1.49
N VAL A 135 -9.17 18.42 1.74
CA VAL A 135 -8.09 17.87 2.58
C VAL A 135 -7.18 17.02 1.72
N MET A 136 -5.90 17.38 1.64
CA MET A 136 -4.90 16.55 0.97
C MET A 136 -4.53 15.36 1.84
N LEU A 137 -4.78 14.15 1.33
CA LEU A 137 -4.43 12.90 2.01
C LEU A 137 -2.90 12.78 2.17
N PRO A 138 -2.43 12.21 3.27
CA PRO A 138 -1.00 12.02 3.49
C PRO A 138 -0.35 11.21 2.37
N PHE A 139 0.86 11.60 1.98
CA PHE A 139 1.61 10.91 0.93
C PHE A 139 1.81 9.43 1.27
N GLY A 140 1.34 8.53 0.39
CA GLY A 140 1.38 7.08 0.60
C GLY A 140 0.43 6.58 1.70
N LEU A 141 -0.56 7.37 2.08
CA LEU A 141 -1.51 7.12 3.18
C LEU A 141 -0.81 6.92 4.54
N GLU A 142 0.24 7.70 4.79
CA GLU A 142 0.98 7.61 6.04
C GLU A 142 0.21 8.31 7.19
N CYS A 143 -0.70 7.57 7.80
CA CYS A 143 -1.54 8.04 8.90
C CYS A 143 -1.85 6.93 9.90
N PRO A 144 -2.25 7.28 11.14
CA PRO A 144 -2.59 6.31 12.17
C PRO A 144 -3.73 5.36 11.78
N GLU A 145 -4.75 5.85 11.08
CA GLU A 145 -5.91 5.08 10.62
C GLU A 145 -5.49 3.95 9.68
N ALA A 146 -4.59 4.24 8.74
CA ALA A 146 -4.08 3.25 7.80
C ALA A 146 -3.24 2.18 8.51
N VAL A 147 -2.36 2.58 9.42
CA VAL A 147 -1.58 1.63 10.23
C VAL A 147 -2.48 0.76 11.10
N ALA A 148 -3.49 1.37 11.75
CA ALA A 148 -4.43 0.65 12.60
C ALA A 148 -5.28 -0.36 11.80
N SER A 149 -5.71 -0.01 10.58
CA SER A 149 -6.50 -0.91 9.74
C SER A 149 -5.71 -2.14 9.29
N VAL A 150 -4.43 -1.96 8.92
CA VAL A 150 -3.53 -3.09 8.62
C VAL A 150 -3.27 -3.92 9.87
N ALA A 151 -3.06 -3.29 11.03
CA ALA A 151 -2.82 -3.99 12.28
C ALA A 151 -4.02 -4.88 12.68
N ARG A 152 -5.26 -4.39 12.52
CA ARG A 152 -6.46 -5.19 12.73
C ARG A 152 -6.50 -6.40 11.81
N ALA A 153 -6.27 -6.21 10.51
CA ALA A 153 -6.22 -7.31 9.55
C ALA A 153 -5.09 -8.31 9.84
N ALA A 154 -3.94 -7.84 10.31
CA ALA A 154 -2.82 -8.69 10.70
C ALA A 154 -3.14 -9.51 11.96
N ALA A 155 -3.84 -8.93 12.93
CA ALA A 155 -4.22 -9.59 14.17
C ALA A 155 -5.12 -10.82 13.95
N THR A 156 -5.90 -10.86 12.85
CA THR A 156 -6.74 -12.03 12.49
C THR A 156 -5.95 -13.19 11.87
N VAL A 157 -4.69 -12.99 11.50
CA VAL A 157 -3.85 -14.07 10.96
C VAL A 157 -3.61 -15.13 12.04
N PRO A 158 -3.84 -16.42 11.76
CA PRO A 158 -3.55 -17.51 12.71
C PRO A 158 -2.10 -17.49 13.18
N ALA A 159 -1.88 -17.67 14.47
CA ALA A 159 -0.54 -17.55 15.07
C ALA A 159 0.46 -18.55 14.49
N GLU A 160 0.02 -19.76 14.17
CA GLU A 160 0.84 -20.81 13.57
C GLU A 160 1.38 -20.46 12.18
N PHE A 161 0.84 -19.42 11.53
CA PHE A 161 1.33 -18.97 10.23
C PHE A 161 2.51 -17.98 10.33
N THR A 162 2.75 -17.44 11.51
CA THR A 162 3.76 -16.38 11.69
C THR A 162 4.67 -16.59 12.89
N LYS A 163 4.27 -17.40 13.90
CA LYS A 163 5.04 -17.58 15.15
C LYS A 163 6.42 -18.18 14.88
N GLY A 164 7.46 -17.49 15.33
CA GLY A 164 8.86 -17.88 15.16
C GLY A 164 9.39 -17.77 13.73
N GLY A 165 8.54 -17.39 12.77
CA GLY A 165 8.86 -17.36 11.36
C GLY A 165 9.23 -15.98 10.82
N THR A 166 9.09 -15.83 9.52
CA THR A 166 9.42 -14.62 8.78
C THR A 166 8.18 -14.06 8.10
N VAL A 167 7.95 -12.76 8.22
CA VAL A 167 6.93 -12.01 7.45
C VAL A 167 7.63 -11.11 6.45
N VAL A 168 7.32 -11.27 5.17
CA VAL A 168 7.87 -10.47 4.06
C VAL A 168 6.78 -9.61 3.46
N VAL A 169 7.09 -8.34 3.20
CA VAL A 169 6.16 -7.38 2.59
C VAL A 169 6.91 -6.34 1.74
N SER A 170 6.25 -5.86 0.69
CA SER A 170 6.71 -4.68 -0.04
C SER A 170 6.51 -3.42 0.81
N ALA A 171 7.55 -2.63 0.97
CA ALA A 171 7.56 -1.43 1.79
C ALA A 171 7.75 -0.17 0.93
N GLY A 172 6.66 0.35 0.35
CA GLY A 172 6.68 1.62 -0.38
C GLY A 172 6.77 2.81 0.57
N SER A 173 5.74 3.06 1.39
CA SER A 173 5.73 4.13 2.40
C SER A 173 6.14 3.66 3.81
N GLY A 174 6.10 2.35 4.06
CA GLY A 174 6.31 1.78 5.39
C GLY A 174 5.03 1.52 6.19
N VAL A 175 3.89 2.06 5.77
CA VAL A 175 2.60 1.98 6.49
C VAL A 175 2.15 0.53 6.70
N THR A 176 2.18 -0.30 5.64
CA THR A 176 1.80 -1.70 5.74
C THR A 176 2.71 -2.45 6.72
N LEU A 177 4.03 -2.25 6.59
CA LEU A 177 4.99 -2.87 7.51
C LEU A 177 4.76 -2.42 8.96
N ALA A 178 4.50 -1.13 9.20
CA ALA A 178 4.18 -0.62 10.54
C ALA A 178 2.92 -1.29 11.11
N GLY A 179 1.88 -1.45 10.30
CA GLY A 179 0.66 -2.16 10.68
C GLY A 179 0.91 -3.64 10.99
N LEU A 180 1.70 -4.33 10.18
CA LEU A 180 2.06 -5.74 10.39
C LEU A 180 2.84 -5.92 11.69
N VAL A 181 3.84 -5.08 11.95
CA VAL A 181 4.63 -5.11 13.18
C VAL A 181 3.73 -4.92 14.41
N ARG A 182 2.77 -4.01 14.33
CA ARG A 182 1.81 -3.74 15.40
C ARG A 182 0.81 -4.89 15.60
N GLY A 183 0.27 -5.44 14.51
CA GLY A 183 -0.77 -6.49 14.57
C GLY A 183 -0.25 -7.89 14.89
N LEU A 184 1.04 -8.15 14.57
CA LEU A 184 1.70 -9.45 14.79
C LEU A 184 2.75 -9.38 15.90
N VAL A 185 2.64 -8.44 16.83
CA VAL A 185 3.61 -8.23 17.91
C VAL A 185 3.91 -9.54 18.65
N GLY A 186 5.21 -9.85 18.83
CA GLY A 186 5.67 -11.04 19.54
C GLY A 186 5.50 -12.37 18.79
N ARG A 187 5.04 -12.38 17.53
CA ARG A 187 4.80 -13.59 16.76
C ARG A 187 5.97 -13.95 15.82
N PRO A 188 6.33 -13.13 14.81
CA PRO A 188 7.46 -13.45 13.94
C PRO A 188 8.80 -13.26 14.64
N ALA A 189 9.78 -14.07 14.23
CA ALA A 189 11.18 -13.81 14.56
C ALA A 189 11.74 -12.64 13.75
N VAL A 190 11.29 -12.51 12.50
CA VAL A 190 11.78 -11.48 11.56
C VAL A 190 10.63 -10.89 10.73
N PHE A 191 10.62 -9.56 10.62
CA PHE A 191 9.88 -8.81 9.61
C PHE A 191 10.84 -8.30 8.55
N ILE A 192 10.55 -8.55 7.28
CA ILE A 192 11.34 -8.09 6.15
C ILE A 192 10.50 -7.14 5.30
N GLY A 193 10.90 -5.87 5.30
CA GLY A 193 10.34 -4.85 4.41
C GLY A 193 11.25 -4.64 3.22
N VAL A 194 10.85 -5.06 2.03
CA VAL A 194 11.60 -4.79 0.79
C VAL A 194 11.20 -3.42 0.27
N SER A 195 12.14 -2.49 0.25
CA SER A 195 11.92 -1.11 -0.18
C SER A 195 11.63 -1.08 -1.69
N SER A 196 10.44 -0.64 -2.07
CA SER A 196 10.01 -0.57 -3.46
C SER A 196 9.56 0.83 -3.90
N GLY A 197 9.84 1.86 -3.11
CA GLY A 197 9.41 3.22 -3.44
C GLY A 197 10.18 4.32 -2.72
N ARG A 198 10.29 4.24 -1.41
CA ARG A 198 11.07 5.20 -0.59
C ARG A 198 12.38 4.56 -0.14
N SER A 199 13.35 5.39 0.26
CA SER A 199 14.58 4.87 0.85
C SER A 199 14.33 4.15 2.18
N VAL A 200 15.23 3.25 2.54
CA VAL A 200 15.21 2.50 3.80
C VAL A 200 15.10 3.44 5.01
N GLU A 201 15.82 4.57 4.99
CA GLU A 201 15.78 5.57 6.08
C GLU A 201 14.39 6.22 6.19
N SER A 202 13.74 6.48 5.04
CA SER A 202 12.39 7.04 5.03
C SER A 202 11.35 6.06 5.59
N ILE A 203 11.49 4.77 5.25
CA ILE A 203 10.66 3.71 5.82
C ILE A 203 10.92 3.59 7.32
N GLY A 204 12.18 3.63 7.76
CA GLY A 204 12.57 3.63 9.17
C GLY A 204 11.93 4.78 9.96
N ARG A 205 11.90 5.99 9.39
CA ARG A 205 11.20 7.12 10.00
C ARG A 205 9.68 6.91 10.11
N CYS A 206 9.06 6.28 9.11
CA CYS A 206 7.64 5.90 9.18
C CYS A 206 7.40 4.92 10.34
N LEU A 207 8.22 3.88 10.46
CA LEU A 207 8.13 2.92 11.57
C LEU A 207 8.28 3.60 12.93
N ALA A 208 9.21 4.54 13.04
CA ALA A 208 9.44 5.30 14.28
C ALA A 208 8.21 6.16 14.68
N ARG A 209 7.65 6.91 13.72
CA ARG A 209 6.45 7.74 13.95
C ARG A 209 5.25 6.91 14.41
N HIS A 210 5.13 5.67 13.96
CA HIS A 210 4.02 4.78 14.32
C HIS A 210 4.35 3.80 15.45
N GLY A 211 5.43 4.05 16.20
CA GLY A 211 5.80 3.26 17.38
C GLY A 211 6.33 1.85 17.08
N SER A 212 6.61 1.54 15.82
CA SER A 212 7.03 0.21 15.37
C SER A 212 8.55 0.01 15.34
N ALA A 213 9.34 1.08 15.44
CA ALA A 213 10.81 1.01 15.33
C ALA A 213 11.50 0.23 16.46
N ARG A 214 10.86 0.10 17.63
CA ARG A 214 11.40 -0.61 18.80
C ARG A 214 11.20 -2.13 18.74
N SER A 215 10.45 -2.64 17.75
CA SER A 215 10.25 -4.07 17.59
C SER A 215 11.54 -4.75 17.13
N ARG A 216 11.95 -5.80 17.83
CA ARG A 216 13.10 -6.60 17.44
C ARG A 216 12.81 -7.36 16.15
N GLY A 217 13.86 -7.60 15.36
CA GLY A 217 13.75 -8.44 14.16
C GLY A 217 13.23 -7.76 12.91
N ILE A 218 13.17 -6.42 12.83
CA ILE A 218 12.84 -5.72 11.60
C ILE A 218 14.09 -5.57 10.74
N ARG A 219 14.01 -6.02 9.48
CA ARG A 219 15.04 -5.83 8.45
C ARG A 219 14.43 -5.07 7.27
N LEU A 220 15.07 -3.99 6.89
CA LEU A 220 14.71 -3.22 5.71
C LEU A 220 15.74 -3.52 4.62
N ILE A 221 15.27 -4.03 3.50
CA ILE A 221 16.10 -4.45 2.37
C ILE A 221 15.82 -3.49 1.20
N PRO A 222 16.82 -2.80 0.63
CA PRO A 222 16.62 -2.06 -0.60
C PRO A 222 16.30 -3.02 -1.74
N ALA A 223 15.31 -2.68 -2.58
CA ALA A 223 15.12 -3.41 -3.83
C ALA A 223 16.33 -3.14 -4.75
N SER A 224 16.72 -4.15 -5.54
CA SER A 224 17.82 -4.02 -6.48
C SER A 224 17.49 -3.12 -7.68
N GLU A 225 16.21 -3.02 -8.04
CA GLU A 225 15.74 -2.18 -9.12
C GLU A 225 15.12 -0.88 -8.59
N GLU A 226 15.25 0.17 -9.40
CA GLU A 226 14.57 1.43 -9.18
C GLU A 226 13.04 1.25 -9.12
N TYR A 227 12.37 2.20 -8.47
CA TYR A 227 10.93 2.21 -8.30
C TYR A 227 10.15 2.06 -9.63
N SER A 228 10.58 2.77 -10.67
CA SER A 228 9.91 2.80 -11.98
C SER A 228 10.13 1.55 -12.82
N VAL A 229 11.11 0.72 -12.47
CA VAL A 229 11.46 -0.48 -13.22
C VAL A 229 10.57 -1.64 -12.75
N PRO A 230 9.65 -2.15 -13.60
CA PRO A 230 8.91 -3.36 -13.32
C PRO A 230 9.84 -4.56 -13.36
N ILE A 231 9.55 -5.58 -12.55
CA ILE A 231 10.24 -6.86 -12.65
C ILE A 231 9.28 -7.96 -13.09
N GLU A 232 9.83 -8.88 -13.89
CA GLU A 232 9.16 -10.10 -14.25
C GLU A 232 9.73 -11.25 -13.42
N ILE A 233 8.87 -11.94 -12.71
CA ILE A 233 9.17 -13.15 -11.96
C ILE A 233 7.92 -14.03 -11.99
N ASP A 234 8.12 -15.32 -11.98
CA ASP A 234 7.01 -16.25 -11.76
C ASP A 234 6.37 -15.98 -10.40
N CYS A 235 5.12 -15.57 -10.44
CA CYS A 235 4.33 -15.24 -9.27
C CYS A 235 2.97 -15.92 -9.43
N PRO A 236 2.66 -16.95 -8.60
CA PRO A 236 1.47 -17.78 -8.76
C PRO A 236 0.17 -17.07 -8.35
N PHE A 237 0.24 -15.79 -8.07
CA PHE A 237 -0.91 -14.93 -7.76
C PHE A 237 -0.70 -13.54 -8.39
N PRO A 238 -1.78 -12.80 -8.68
CA PRO A 238 -1.68 -11.41 -9.11
C PRO A 238 -0.88 -10.56 -8.13
N SER A 239 0.14 -9.87 -8.63
CA SER A 239 1.08 -9.09 -7.82
C SER A 239 1.69 -7.95 -8.64
N HIS A 240 1.82 -6.78 -8.04
CA HIS A 240 2.24 -5.58 -8.76
C HIS A 240 3.73 -5.62 -9.13
N PRO A 241 4.10 -5.43 -10.41
CA PRO A 241 5.47 -5.62 -10.89
C PRO A 241 6.48 -4.61 -10.30
N ASN A 242 6.04 -3.39 -10.00
CA ASN A 242 6.92 -2.35 -9.43
C ASN A 242 7.03 -2.41 -7.90
N TYR A 243 6.16 -3.17 -7.22
CA TYR A 243 6.08 -3.23 -5.75
C TYR A 243 6.21 -4.65 -5.23
N ASP A 244 5.12 -5.39 -5.22
CA ASP A 244 5.00 -6.65 -4.49
C ASP A 244 5.84 -7.77 -5.13
N ARG A 245 6.02 -7.78 -6.45
CA ARG A 245 6.91 -8.76 -7.11
C ARG A 245 8.36 -8.62 -6.68
N LYS A 246 8.85 -7.41 -6.34
CA LYS A 246 10.20 -7.22 -5.81
C LYS A 246 10.37 -7.90 -4.45
N ALA A 247 9.37 -7.77 -3.59
CA ALA A 247 9.36 -8.45 -2.29
C ALA A 247 9.12 -9.95 -2.43
N TRP A 248 8.29 -10.39 -3.40
CA TRP A 248 8.09 -11.80 -3.70
C TRP A 248 9.37 -12.46 -4.17
N ARG A 249 10.11 -11.82 -5.09
CA ARG A 249 11.41 -12.31 -5.54
C ARG A 249 12.35 -12.52 -4.36
N TYR A 250 12.47 -11.54 -3.47
CA TYR A 250 13.29 -11.68 -2.28
C TYR A 250 12.86 -12.89 -1.43
N ALA A 251 11.55 -13.06 -1.22
CA ALA A 251 11.02 -14.19 -0.46
C ALA A 251 11.35 -15.56 -1.11
N VAL A 252 11.29 -15.63 -2.44
CA VAL A 252 11.61 -16.86 -3.21
C VAL A 252 13.10 -17.18 -3.14
N GLU A 253 13.96 -16.21 -3.43
CA GLU A 253 15.42 -16.39 -3.45
C GLU A 253 16.00 -16.78 -2.08
N HIS A 254 15.38 -16.29 -1.00
CA HIS A 254 15.85 -16.54 0.36
C HIS A 254 15.01 -17.57 1.13
N ALA A 255 14.05 -18.23 0.46
CA ALA A 255 13.11 -19.14 1.11
C ALA A 255 13.81 -20.22 1.96
N SER A 256 14.96 -20.76 1.51
CA SER A 256 15.70 -21.80 2.21
C SER A 256 16.39 -21.32 3.49
N SER A 257 16.82 -20.06 3.56
CA SER A 257 17.61 -19.50 4.65
C SER A 257 16.79 -18.74 5.70
N LEU A 258 15.54 -18.36 5.35
CA LEU A 258 14.67 -17.61 6.26
C LEU A 258 14.01 -18.51 7.30
N PRO A 259 13.81 -18.04 8.56
CA PRO A 259 13.05 -18.74 9.57
C PRO A 259 11.64 -19.12 9.12
N SER A 260 11.22 -20.37 9.40
CA SER A 260 9.85 -20.85 9.13
C SER A 260 8.93 -20.64 10.34
N PRO A 261 7.61 -20.46 10.10
CA PRO A 261 6.92 -20.39 8.81
C PRO A 261 7.23 -19.13 8.01
N LEU A 262 7.15 -19.20 6.67
CA LEU A 262 7.34 -18.05 5.81
C LEU A 262 5.98 -17.51 5.34
N PHE A 263 5.74 -16.23 5.61
CA PHE A 263 4.49 -15.54 5.36
C PHE A 263 4.74 -14.31 4.49
N PHE A 264 4.00 -14.17 3.41
CA PHE A 264 4.06 -13.04 2.49
C PHE A 264 2.76 -12.24 2.53
N TRP A 265 2.88 -10.92 2.63
CA TRP A 265 1.71 -10.02 2.57
C TRP A 265 1.64 -9.35 1.21
N ASN A 266 0.75 -9.81 0.32
CA ASN A 266 0.54 -9.23 -1.00
C ASN A 266 -0.41 -8.04 -0.90
N VAL A 267 0.11 -6.84 -1.16
CA VAL A 267 -0.64 -5.58 -1.00
C VAL A 267 -1.37 -5.20 -2.28
N GLY A 268 -0.80 -5.49 -3.46
CA GLY A 268 -1.34 -5.04 -4.73
C GLY A 268 -1.09 -5.99 -5.90
N ALA A 269 -1.93 -5.85 -6.94
CA ALA A 269 -1.84 -6.59 -8.19
C ALA A 269 -2.07 -5.69 -9.41
#